data_47f4450a4b902ff6d303ed243d6e76fa
#
_entry.id   47f4450a4b902ff6d303ed243d6e76fa
#
_cell.length_a   1.000
_cell.length_b   1.000
_cell.length_c   1.000
_cell.angle_alpha   90.00
_cell.angle_beta   90.00
_cell.angle_gamma   90.00
#
_symmetry.space_group_name_H-M   'P 1'
#
loop_
_entity.id
_entity.type
_entity.pdbx_description
1 polymer ?
#
loop_
_entity_poly.entity_id
_entity_poly.type
_entity_poly.pdbx_seq_one_letter_code
_entity_poly.pdbx_strand_id
1 'polypeptide(L)'
;MARLRKFVSYRRLERPYTRTSKFKTKAYVRMSPSLKVVRFDTGAPAKNFQYTLTLLSKSDLQIRDNALESARQTSNRLLETYLGLNGFHLKVKVYPYHVLREHALASGAGADRFSSGMAHSFGKPVGVAARVRKGQAIFQVRVDKQNMEIAKQALERASKKLPCS
;
A
#
# COMPACT_ATOMS: atom_id res chain seq x y z
N MET A 1 -3.57 -21.70 8.51
CA MET A 1 -2.69 -20.54 8.28
C MET A 1 -3.55 -19.29 8.17
N ALA A 2 -3.27 -18.22 8.92
CA ALA A 2 -4.04 -16.98 8.84
C ALA A 2 -3.88 -16.34 7.45
N ARG A 3 -4.99 -15.96 6.81
CA ARG A 3 -5.02 -15.32 5.49
C ARG A 3 -5.50 -13.89 5.63
N LEU A 4 -5.04 -13.01 4.73
CA LEU A 4 -5.59 -11.66 4.60
C LEU A 4 -7.07 -11.73 4.24
N ARG A 5 -7.90 -11.01 5.01
CA ARG A 5 -9.33 -10.86 4.72
C ARG A 5 -9.56 -9.90 3.54
N LYS A 6 -10.81 -9.75 3.15
CA LYS A 6 -11.22 -8.73 2.18
C LYS A 6 -10.81 -7.34 2.65
N PHE A 7 -10.57 -6.41 1.74
CA PHE A 7 -10.12 -5.03 2.01
C PHE A 7 -11.00 -4.29 3.04
N VAL A 8 -12.31 -4.51 3.01
CA VAL A 8 -13.27 -3.85 3.92
C VAL A 8 -12.90 -4.02 5.39
N SER A 9 -12.30 -5.17 5.78
CA SER A 9 -11.86 -5.43 7.16
C SER A 9 -10.68 -4.56 7.62
N TYR A 10 -9.92 -3.98 6.68
CA TYR A 10 -8.71 -3.20 6.99
C TYR A 10 -8.83 -1.73 6.55
N ARG A 11 -9.93 -1.32 5.96
CA ARG A 11 -10.10 0.02 5.37
C ARG A 11 -10.01 1.14 6.38
N ARG A 12 -10.54 0.96 7.59
CA ARG A 12 -10.64 2.01 8.60
C ARG A 12 -9.27 2.38 9.18
N LEU A 13 -9.05 3.69 9.39
CA LEU A 13 -7.92 4.24 10.10
C LEU A 13 -8.14 4.13 11.62
N GLU A 14 -7.97 2.94 12.17
CA GLU A 14 -8.00 2.73 13.61
C GLU A 14 -6.63 3.07 14.22
N ARG A 15 -6.60 3.24 15.56
CA ARG A 15 -5.34 3.43 16.29
C ARG A 15 -4.41 2.23 16.03
N PRO A 16 -3.16 2.45 15.57
CA PRO A 16 -2.26 1.35 15.29
C PRO A 16 -1.76 0.72 16.60
N TYR A 17 -1.99 -0.57 16.76
CA TYR A 17 -1.39 -1.39 17.83
C TYR A 17 -0.07 -2.03 17.38
N THR A 18 0.56 -1.50 16.37
CA THR A 18 1.76 -2.03 15.73
C THR A 18 2.97 -1.18 16.03
N ARG A 19 3.09 -0.73 17.28
CA ARG A 19 4.27 0.01 17.71
C ARG A 19 5.50 -0.87 17.59
N THR A 20 6.44 -0.45 16.75
CA THR A 20 7.78 -1.00 16.68
C THR A 20 8.73 -0.12 17.52
N SER A 21 9.57 -0.74 18.30
CA SER A 21 10.56 -0.04 19.13
C SER A 21 11.87 -0.82 19.12
N LYS A 22 13.00 -0.13 19.24
CA LYS A 22 14.30 -0.76 19.49
C LYS A 22 14.34 -1.52 20.82
N PHE A 23 13.49 -1.16 21.77
CA PHE A 23 13.30 -1.90 23.01
C PHE A 23 12.27 -2.99 22.82
N LYS A 24 12.69 -4.26 22.88
CA LYS A 24 11.86 -5.43 22.63
C LYS A 24 10.58 -5.47 23.48
N THR A 25 10.66 -5.04 24.74
CA THR A 25 9.52 -4.98 25.67
C THR A 25 8.45 -3.97 25.28
N LYS A 26 8.81 -2.94 24.53
CA LYS A 26 7.90 -1.88 24.08
C LYS A 26 7.38 -2.09 22.64
N ALA A 27 7.73 -3.19 22.02
CA ALA A 27 7.29 -3.53 20.65
C ALA A 27 6.10 -4.48 20.70
N TYR A 28 4.95 -4.05 20.16
CA TYR A 28 3.75 -4.89 20.05
C TYR A 28 3.88 -5.91 18.91
N VAL A 29 4.57 -5.57 17.84
CA VAL A 29 4.83 -6.46 16.71
C VAL A 29 6.33 -6.71 16.65
N ARG A 30 6.74 -7.97 16.87
CA ARG A 30 8.15 -8.37 16.87
C ARG A 30 8.68 -8.71 15.48
N MET A 31 7.81 -9.11 14.56
CA MET A 31 8.15 -9.47 13.19
C MET A 31 7.18 -8.80 12.22
N SER A 32 7.70 -8.07 11.24
CA SER A 32 6.92 -7.47 10.16
C SER A 32 6.91 -8.41 8.95
N PRO A 33 5.76 -8.60 8.29
CA PRO A 33 5.70 -9.32 7.03
C PRO A 33 6.55 -8.65 5.94
N SER A 34 6.98 -9.42 4.96
CA SER A 34 7.74 -8.88 3.81
C SER A 34 6.88 -7.89 3.01
N LEU A 35 7.49 -6.76 2.68
CA LEU A 35 6.86 -5.69 1.91
C LEU A 35 6.76 -6.07 0.43
N LYS A 36 5.59 -5.88 -0.18
CA LYS A 36 5.40 -6.12 -1.63
C LYS A 36 5.94 -4.98 -2.49
N VAL A 37 5.87 -3.74 -2.00
CA VAL A 37 6.41 -2.57 -2.70
C VAL A 37 7.90 -2.47 -2.37
N VAL A 38 8.75 -2.83 -3.33
CA VAL A 38 10.22 -2.76 -3.19
C VAL A 38 10.77 -1.49 -3.84
N ARG A 39 10.18 -1.06 -4.95
CA ARG A 39 10.64 0.12 -5.70
C ARG A 39 9.68 1.28 -5.49
N PHE A 40 10.17 2.37 -4.91
CA PHE A 40 9.41 3.60 -4.68
C PHE A 40 9.64 4.65 -5.76
N ASP A 41 10.79 4.63 -6.40
CA ASP A 41 11.15 5.50 -7.52
C ASP A 41 11.37 4.63 -8.77
N THR A 42 10.81 5.05 -9.90
CA THR A 42 10.91 4.36 -11.19
C THR A 42 11.06 5.38 -12.31
N GLY A 43 11.79 5.05 -13.37
CA GLY A 43 12.12 5.95 -14.47
C GLY A 43 13.43 6.72 -14.22
N ALA A 44 13.50 7.99 -14.59
CA ALA A 44 14.68 8.84 -14.51
C ALA A 44 14.59 9.86 -13.36
N PRO A 45 14.98 9.51 -12.12
CA PRO A 45 14.86 10.41 -10.97
C PRO A 45 15.77 11.63 -11.04
N ALA A 46 16.92 11.52 -11.72
CA ALA A 46 17.90 12.61 -11.86
C ALA A 46 17.53 13.65 -12.93
N LYS A 47 16.59 13.34 -13.83
CA LYS A 47 16.16 14.26 -14.89
C LYS A 47 15.17 15.29 -14.32
N ASN A 48 15.37 16.55 -14.71
CA ASN A 48 14.42 17.61 -14.39
C ASN A 48 13.29 17.62 -15.41
N PHE A 49 12.07 17.47 -14.92
CA PHE A 49 10.83 17.51 -15.70
C PHE A 49 10.06 18.79 -15.42
N GLN A 50 9.35 19.31 -16.43
CA GLN A 50 8.62 20.57 -16.32
C GLN A 50 7.33 20.45 -15.48
N TYR A 51 6.64 19.31 -15.56
CA TYR A 51 5.34 19.11 -14.93
C TYR A 51 5.32 17.98 -13.95
N THR A 52 4.54 18.16 -12.90
CA THR A 52 4.32 17.17 -11.85
C THR A 52 2.82 16.94 -11.67
N LEU A 53 2.38 15.72 -11.93
CA LEU A 53 1.02 15.27 -11.65
C LEU A 53 1.01 14.44 -10.36
N THR A 54 0.01 14.65 -9.52
CA THR A 54 -0.08 13.97 -8.22
C THR A 54 -1.45 13.35 -8.05
N LEU A 55 -1.49 12.07 -7.68
CA LEU A 55 -2.71 11.38 -7.28
C LEU A 55 -2.91 11.53 -5.78
N LEU A 56 -4.01 12.20 -5.39
CA LEU A 56 -4.37 12.47 -4.01
C LEU A 56 -5.45 11.50 -3.51
N SER A 57 -5.45 11.21 -2.22
CA SER A 57 -6.50 10.43 -1.59
C SER A 57 -7.77 11.27 -1.37
N LYS A 58 -8.93 10.72 -1.72
CA LYS A 58 -10.24 11.36 -1.52
C LYS A 58 -10.75 11.22 -0.08
N SER A 59 -10.33 10.18 0.62
CA SER A 59 -10.79 9.84 1.96
C SER A 59 -9.67 9.31 2.86
N ASP A 60 -9.94 9.28 4.16
CA ASP A 60 -9.07 8.64 5.15
C ASP A 60 -9.20 7.13 5.09
N LEU A 61 -8.13 6.43 4.78
CA LEU A 61 -8.16 4.97 4.65
C LEU A 61 -6.77 4.32 4.76
N GLN A 62 -6.77 3.00 4.86
CA GLN A 62 -5.55 2.21 4.74
C GLN A 62 -5.49 1.56 3.37
N ILE A 63 -4.30 1.56 2.76
CA ILE A 63 -4.05 0.93 1.46
C ILE A 63 -3.05 -0.20 1.68
N ARG A 64 -3.42 -1.43 1.32
CA ARG A 64 -2.52 -2.58 1.43
C ARG A 64 -1.36 -2.46 0.44
N ASP A 65 -0.21 -3.01 0.81
CA ASP A 65 1.01 -3.02 0.00
C ASP A 65 0.80 -3.67 -1.38
N ASN A 66 0.01 -4.73 -1.46
CA ASN A 66 -0.30 -5.39 -2.73
C ASN A 66 -1.10 -4.49 -3.69
N ALA A 67 -2.01 -3.64 -3.17
CA ALA A 67 -2.75 -2.68 -3.98
C ALA A 67 -1.84 -1.56 -4.50
N LEU A 68 -0.93 -1.06 -3.64
CA LEU A 68 0.07 -0.07 -4.04
C LEU A 68 1.01 -0.61 -5.12
N GLU A 69 1.49 -1.85 -4.97
CA GLU A 69 2.36 -2.47 -5.96
C GLU A 69 1.63 -2.71 -7.29
N SER A 70 0.39 -3.19 -7.26
CA SER A 70 -0.43 -3.36 -8.45
C SER A 70 -0.66 -2.03 -9.18
N ALA A 71 -0.93 -0.96 -8.44
CA ALA A 71 -1.09 0.39 -9.00
C ALA A 71 0.21 0.89 -9.62
N ARG A 72 1.35 0.73 -8.90
CA ARG A 72 2.68 1.09 -9.40
C ARG A 72 3.02 0.37 -10.70
N GLN A 73 2.87 -0.95 -10.74
CA GLN A 73 3.19 -1.77 -11.93
C GLN A 73 2.32 -1.38 -13.12
N THR A 74 1.01 -1.19 -12.90
CA THR A 74 0.07 -0.85 -13.98
C THR A 74 0.38 0.53 -14.57
N SER A 75 0.67 1.54 -13.74
CA SER A 75 1.04 2.88 -14.19
C SER A 75 2.42 2.89 -14.84
N ASN A 76 3.41 2.21 -14.24
CA ASN A 76 4.76 2.12 -14.78
C ASN A 76 4.77 1.49 -16.18
N ARG A 77 4.07 0.36 -16.36
CA ARG A 77 3.99 -0.30 -17.65
C ARG A 77 3.45 0.60 -18.76
N LEU A 78 2.42 1.40 -18.46
CA LEU A 78 1.89 2.34 -19.44
C LEU A 78 2.92 3.43 -19.77
N LEU A 79 3.56 4.02 -18.76
CA LEU A 79 4.57 5.05 -18.96
C LEU A 79 5.77 4.53 -19.75
N GLU A 80 6.27 3.34 -19.44
CA GLU A 80 7.38 2.72 -20.16
C GLU A 80 7.05 2.42 -21.63
N THR A 81 5.83 1.96 -21.90
CA THR A 81 5.40 1.62 -23.27
C THR A 81 5.38 2.85 -24.18
N TYR A 82 4.94 4.01 -23.68
CA TYR A 82 4.77 5.22 -24.51
C TYR A 82 5.95 6.19 -24.41
N LEU A 83 6.65 6.25 -23.28
CA LEU A 83 7.68 7.27 -23.02
C LEU A 83 9.10 6.70 -22.90
N GLY A 84 9.23 5.37 -22.81
CA GLY A 84 10.50 4.73 -22.49
C GLY A 84 10.97 5.04 -21.07
N LEU A 85 12.10 4.43 -20.66
CA LEU A 85 12.62 4.54 -19.28
C LEU A 85 13.02 5.96 -18.86
N ASN A 86 13.48 6.79 -19.81
CA ASN A 86 14.00 8.12 -19.54
C ASN A 86 12.97 9.25 -19.74
N GLY A 87 11.74 8.92 -20.13
CA GLY A 87 10.69 9.90 -20.45
C GLY A 87 9.85 10.33 -19.25
N PHE A 88 10.00 9.71 -18.11
CA PHE A 88 9.19 9.98 -16.92
C PHE A 88 9.94 9.69 -15.60
N HIS A 89 9.38 10.19 -14.51
CA HIS A 89 9.73 9.76 -13.16
C HIS A 89 8.46 9.50 -12.35
N LEU A 90 8.22 8.24 -11.99
CA LEU A 90 7.11 7.82 -11.13
C LEU A 90 7.61 7.58 -9.70
N LYS A 91 6.97 8.24 -8.73
CA LYS A 91 7.30 8.12 -7.31
C LYS A 91 6.08 7.70 -6.48
N VAL A 92 6.25 6.67 -5.65
CA VAL A 92 5.28 6.28 -4.61
C VAL A 92 5.55 7.13 -3.37
N LYS A 93 4.57 7.93 -2.93
CA LYS A 93 4.72 8.91 -1.83
C LYS A 93 4.33 8.34 -0.46
N VAL A 94 3.71 7.18 -0.42
CA VAL A 94 3.24 6.53 0.82
C VAL A 94 4.01 5.25 1.08
N TYR A 95 4.33 5.01 2.36
CA TYR A 95 5.05 3.82 2.79
C TYR A 95 4.12 2.92 3.62
N PRO A 96 3.96 1.64 3.28
CA PRO A 96 3.12 0.69 4.04
C PRO A 96 3.87 0.19 5.28
N TYR A 97 3.75 0.92 6.37
CA TYR A 97 4.41 0.64 7.65
C TYR A 97 3.51 -0.05 8.68
N HIS A 98 2.18 0.05 8.51
CA HIS A 98 1.23 -0.48 9.47
C HIS A 98 1.06 -1.97 9.28
N VAL A 99 1.40 -2.77 10.29
CA VAL A 99 1.30 -4.23 10.23
C VAL A 99 -0.13 -4.66 10.50
N LEU A 100 -0.72 -5.37 9.55
CA LEU A 100 -2.03 -5.97 9.65
C LEU A 100 -1.94 -7.31 10.37
N ARG A 101 -2.81 -7.53 11.35
CA ARG A 101 -2.86 -8.74 12.19
C ARG A 101 -4.16 -9.48 11.97
N GLU A 102 -4.12 -10.78 12.08
CA GLU A 102 -5.30 -11.64 12.05
C GLU A 102 -5.25 -12.67 13.17
N HIS A 103 -6.35 -12.77 13.90
CA HIS A 103 -6.62 -13.87 14.80
C HIS A 103 -7.61 -14.81 14.10
N ALA A 104 -7.09 -15.92 13.58
CA ALA A 104 -7.90 -16.91 12.87
C ALA A 104 -8.63 -17.78 13.91
N LEU A 105 -9.91 -17.51 14.08
CA LEU A 105 -10.82 -18.37 14.85
C LEU A 105 -11.54 -19.31 13.88
N ALA A 106 -11.61 -20.58 14.20
CA ALA A 106 -12.51 -21.51 13.55
C ALA A 106 -13.93 -21.25 14.08
N SER A 107 -14.93 -21.29 13.21
CA SER A 107 -16.35 -21.21 13.56
C SER A 107 -17.03 -22.50 13.13
N GLY A 108 -17.90 -23.03 13.98
CA GLY A 108 -18.66 -24.24 13.72
C GLY A 108 -18.43 -25.36 14.75
N ALA A 109 -19.10 -26.47 14.56
CA ALA A 109 -18.97 -27.64 15.44
C ALA A 109 -17.51 -28.16 15.41
N GLY A 110 -16.92 -28.34 16.59
CA GLY A 110 -15.54 -28.78 16.74
C GLY A 110 -14.50 -27.66 16.61
N ALA A 111 -14.89 -26.39 16.59
CA ALA A 111 -13.98 -25.25 16.55
C ALA A 111 -12.95 -25.26 17.68
N ASP A 112 -13.30 -25.75 18.86
CA ASP A 112 -12.44 -25.86 20.05
C ASP A 112 -11.23 -26.74 19.83
N ARG A 113 -11.33 -27.72 18.93
CA ARG A 113 -10.22 -28.63 18.59
C ARG A 113 -9.17 -27.98 17.69
N PHE A 114 -9.55 -26.94 16.93
CA PHE A 114 -8.72 -26.34 15.89
C PHE A 114 -8.31 -24.89 16.19
N SER A 115 -8.90 -24.25 17.17
CA SER A 115 -8.60 -22.89 17.54
C SER A 115 -8.17 -22.76 18.99
N SER A 116 -7.26 -21.83 19.27
CA SER A 116 -6.82 -21.49 20.63
C SER A 116 -7.83 -20.62 21.37
N GLY A 117 -9.04 -20.42 20.84
CA GLY A 117 -10.01 -19.48 21.39
C GLY A 117 -9.41 -18.07 21.46
N MET A 118 -9.61 -17.39 22.59
CA MET A 118 -9.08 -16.04 22.85
C MET A 118 -7.67 -16.02 23.46
N ALA A 119 -6.99 -17.16 23.60
CA ALA A 119 -5.68 -17.24 24.23
C ALA A 119 -4.58 -16.41 23.55
N HIS A 120 -4.68 -16.16 22.24
CA HIS A 120 -3.77 -15.31 21.48
C HIS A 120 -4.55 -14.28 20.66
N SER A 121 -5.49 -13.58 21.29
CA SER A 121 -6.43 -12.64 20.64
C SER A 121 -5.76 -11.48 19.90
N PHE A 122 -4.54 -11.12 20.27
CA PHE A 122 -3.77 -10.08 19.56
C PHE A 122 -3.52 -10.43 18.09
N GLY A 123 -3.54 -11.70 17.72
CA GLY A 123 -3.36 -12.19 16.36
C GLY A 123 -1.90 -12.23 15.90
N LYS A 124 -1.73 -12.78 14.70
CA LYS A 124 -0.42 -12.88 14.04
C LYS A 124 -0.31 -11.87 12.91
N PRO A 125 0.89 -11.33 12.62
CA PRO A 125 1.09 -10.45 11.47
C PRO A 125 0.86 -11.21 10.16
N VAL A 126 0.06 -10.63 9.25
CA VAL A 126 -0.30 -11.26 7.96
C VAL A 126 -0.02 -10.37 6.75
N GLY A 127 0.15 -9.08 6.94
CA GLY A 127 0.43 -8.14 5.86
C GLY A 127 0.75 -6.75 6.38
N VAL A 128 0.99 -5.82 5.47
CA VAL A 128 1.28 -4.43 5.78
C VAL A 128 0.39 -3.49 4.95
N ALA A 129 0.13 -2.31 5.49
CA ALA A 129 -0.66 -1.28 4.83
C ALA A 129 -0.10 0.13 5.08
N ALA A 130 -0.30 1.02 4.13
CA ALA A 130 -0.06 2.44 4.30
C ALA A 130 -1.30 3.11 4.88
N ARG A 131 -1.12 3.96 5.88
CA ARG A 131 -2.17 4.81 6.44
C ARG A 131 -2.16 6.13 5.70
N VAL A 132 -3.26 6.45 5.04
CA VAL A 132 -3.39 7.62 4.16
C VAL A 132 -4.54 8.48 4.64
N ARG A 133 -4.29 9.80 4.73
CA ARG A 133 -5.31 10.80 5.05
C ARG A 133 -5.88 11.42 3.79
N LYS A 134 -7.07 12.00 3.89
CA LYS A 134 -7.67 12.80 2.83
C LYS A 134 -6.71 13.91 2.37
N GLY A 135 -6.57 14.07 1.06
CA GLY A 135 -5.65 15.05 0.45
C GLY A 135 -4.17 14.62 0.44
N GLN A 136 -3.81 13.49 1.03
CA GLN A 136 -2.43 13.01 1.00
C GLN A 136 -2.07 12.45 -0.38
N ALA A 137 -0.88 12.80 -0.87
CA ALA A 137 -0.33 12.28 -2.12
C ALA A 137 0.02 10.80 -1.99
N ILE A 138 -0.47 9.98 -2.94
CA ILE A 138 -0.20 8.54 -3.03
C ILE A 138 0.86 8.27 -4.09
N PHE A 139 0.64 8.78 -5.30
CA PHE A 139 1.57 8.70 -6.43
C PHE A 139 1.88 10.06 -6.98
N GLN A 140 3.10 10.23 -7.47
CA GLN A 140 3.56 11.41 -8.17
C GLN A 140 4.24 11.00 -9.46
N VAL A 141 3.87 11.63 -10.58
CA VAL A 141 4.50 11.43 -11.88
C VAL A 141 5.06 12.76 -12.37
N ARG A 142 6.32 12.77 -12.76
CA ARG A 142 6.98 13.92 -13.37
C ARG A 142 7.20 13.63 -14.83
N VAL A 143 6.81 14.55 -15.70
CA VAL A 143 6.91 14.43 -17.16
C VAL A 143 7.09 15.79 -17.83
N ASP A 144 7.48 15.79 -19.09
CA ASP A 144 7.51 16.98 -19.93
C ASP A 144 6.09 17.30 -20.46
N LYS A 145 5.86 18.53 -20.90
CA LYS A 145 4.55 19.06 -21.35
C LYS A 145 3.86 18.16 -22.37
N GLN A 146 4.59 17.65 -23.33
CA GLN A 146 4.06 16.82 -24.42
C GLN A 146 3.45 15.50 -23.93
N ASN A 147 3.91 14.99 -22.77
CA ASN A 147 3.57 13.67 -22.24
C ASN A 147 2.53 13.71 -21.10
N MET A 148 1.91 14.88 -20.88
CA MET A 148 0.99 15.12 -19.77
C MET A 148 -0.28 14.26 -19.83
N GLU A 149 -0.83 14.06 -21.02
CA GLU A 149 -2.00 13.20 -21.26
C GLU A 149 -1.73 11.73 -20.89
N ILE A 150 -0.57 11.21 -21.29
CA ILE A 150 -0.15 9.84 -20.98
C ILE A 150 0.04 9.66 -19.47
N ALA A 151 0.65 10.64 -18.81
CA ALA A 151 0.82 10.63 -17.36
C ALA A 151 -0.52 10.66 -16.62
N LYS A 152 -1.51 11.43 -17.10
CA LYS A 152 -2.87 11.45 -16.57
C LYS A 152 -3.54 10.08 -16.68
N GLN A 153 -3.50 9.46 -17.86
CA GLN A 153 -4.03 8.12 -18.07
C GLN A 153 -3.34 7.07 -17.18
N ALA A 154 -2.04 7.19 -16.95
CA ALA A 154 -1.30 6.30 -16.05
C ALA A 154 -1.80 6.40 -14.60
N LEU A 155 -2.03 7.62 -14.10
CA LEU A 155 -2.58 7.86 -12.77
C LEU A 155 -4.05 7.41 -12.65
N GLU A 156 -4.84 7.55 -13.70
CA GLU A 156 -6.21 7.03 -13.75
C GLU A 156 -6.24 5.49 -13.68
N ARG A 157 -5.33 4.81 -14.39
CA ARG A 157 -5.18 3.36 -14.26
C ARG A 157 -4.72 2.95 -12.88
N ALA A 158 -3.82 3.71 -12.26
CA ALA A 158 -3.39 3.48 -10.87
C ALA A 158 -4.58 3.64 -9.90
N SER A 159 -5.40 4.66 -10.06
CA SER A 159 -6.56 4.91 -9.19
C SER A 159 -7.55 3.74 -9.16
N LYS A 160 -7.78 3.08 -10.30
CA LYS A 160 -8.65 1.88 -10.41
C LYS A 160 -8.13 0.66 -9.63
N LYS A 161 -6.86 0.66 -9.21
CA LYS A 161 -6.26 -0.39 -8.38
C LYS A 161 -6.25 -0.04 -6.91
N LEU A 162 -6.59 1.20 -6.57
CA LEU A 162 -6.64 1.70 -5.21
C LEU A 162 -8.08 1.70 -4.67
N PRO A 163 -8.27 1.57 -3.36
CA PRO A 163 -9.60 1.54 -2.74
C PRO A 163 -10.25 2.92 -2.57
N CYS A 164 -9.60 3.97 -3.01
CA CYS A 164 -10.10 5.36 -2.97
C CYS A 164 -10.58 5.78 -4.36
N SER A 165 -11.79 5.47 -4.66
CA SER A 165 -12.52 5.97 -5.83
C SER A 165 -13.30 7.26 -5.48
#